data_e5c54a48d06731b231f94cd568392434
#
_entry.id   e5c54a48d06731b231f94cd568392434
#
_cell.length_a   1.000
_cell.length_b   1.000
_cell.length_c   1.000
_cell.angle_alpha   90.00
_cell.angle_beta   90.00
_cell.angle_gamma   90.00
#
_symmetry.space_group_name_H-M   'P 1'
#
loop_
_entity.id
_entity.type
_entity.pdbx_description
1 polymer ?
#
loop_
_entity_poly.entity_id
_entity_poly.type
_entity_poly.pdbx_seq_one_letter_code
_entity_poly.pdbx_strand_id
1 'polypeptide(L)'
;MDRLIEIDNVRKSYGENQVLNGISMDVKKGEVIAIIGASGCGKSTLVKCISGLENIQDGTITIDGKEVKSVKDTAGNVGMVFQSFNLFPHYTVLENVSKPLMTIKKVSKSEAEKKGYELLSKVQLEKQASQYPSTLSGGQKQRVAIARALAMNPKIMIFDEPTSALDPELSREVFKSIKDLAKDGQTMLIVTHEINAIKNFATRVIFLKDGNIEAQGSIDKIFEEGRNKNLDKFIRMVDFEDLDD
;
A
#
# COMPACT_ATOMS: atom_id res chain seq x y z
N MET A 1 20.85 9.90 -2.62
CA MET A 1 19.73 9.34 -1.83
C MET A 1 19.55 7.90 -2.28
N ASP A 2 19.59 6.95 -1.35
CA ASP A 2 19.60 5.54 -1.69
C ASP A 2 18.22 5.09 -2.25
N ARG A 3 18.24 4.54 -3.46
CA ARG A 3 17.07 3.90 -4.06
C ARG A 3 16.78 2.62 -3.29
N LEU A 4 15.56 2.48 -2.81
CA LEU A 4 15.11 1.30 -2.07
C LEU A 4 14.42 0.29 -2.98
N ILE A 5 13.67 0.77 -3.98
CA ILE A 5 13.09 -0.06 -5.05
C ILE A 5 13.57 0.51 -6.39
N GLU A 6 13.96 -0.37 -7.30
CA GLU A 6 14.21 -0.05 -8.70
C GLU A 6 13.39 -1.01 -9.57
N ILE A 7 12.67 -0.45 -10.51
CA ILE A 7 11.81 -1.16 -11.46
C ILE A 7 12.25 -0.73 -12.84
N ASP A 8 12.64 -1.68 -13.68
CA ASP A 8 13.13 -1.42 -15.03
C ASP A 8 12.37 -2.25 -16.06
N ASN A 9 11.68 -1.56 -16.96
CA ASN A 9 10.96 -2.09 -18.13
C ASN A 9 10.03 -3.28 -17.80
N VAL A 10 9.34 -3.24 -16.66
CA VAL A 10 8.51 -4.35 -16.19
C VAL A 10 7.27 -4.52 -17.08
N ARG A 11 7.06 -5.75 -17.57
CA ARG A 11 5.91 -6.16 -18.36
C ARG A 11 5.15 -7.28 -17.66
N LYS A 12 3.81 -7.21 -17.74
CA LYS A 12 2.92 -8.23 -17.18
C LYS A 12 1.69 -8.41 -18.04
N SER A 13 1.37 -9.67 -18.36
CA SER A 13 0.15 -10.06 -19.06
C SER A 13 -0.59 -11.16 -18.33
N TYR A 14 -1.89 -11.24 -18.53
CA TYR A 14 -2.75 -12.35 -18.15
C TYR A 14 -3.41 -12.90 -19.42
N GLY A 15 -2.94 -14.07 -19.90
CA GLY A 15 -3.28 -14.56 -21.24
C GLY A 15 -2.79 -13.57 -22.30
N GLU A 16 -3.70 -13.16 -23.19
CA GLU A 16 -3.41 -12.17 -24.24
C GLU A 16 -3.53 -10.71 -23.77
N ASN A 17 -4.08 -10.48 -22.59
CA ASN A 17 -4.28 -9.13 -22.07
C ASN A 17 -3.02 -8.61 -21.38
N GLN A 18 -2.33 -7.65 -22.01
CA GLN A 18 -1.18 -6.97 -21.46
C GLN A 18 -1.63 -5.89 -20.46
N VAL A 19 -1.19 -6.00 -19.21
CA VAL A 19 -1.62 -5.14 -18.09
C VAL A 19 -0.54 -4.14 -17.70
N LEU A 20 0.74 -4.52 -17.80
CA LEU A 20 1.88 -3.59 -17.58
C LEU A 20 2.74 -3.59 -18.83
N ASN A 21 3.02 -2.38 -19.37
CA ASN A 21 3.62 -2.15 -20.67
C ASN A 21 5.03 -1.54 -20.60
N GLY A 22 5.92 -2.08 -19.76
CA GLY A 22 7.28 -1.57 -19.65
C GLY A 22 7.38 -0.45 -18.61
N ILE A 23 6.89 -0.74 -17.40
CA ILE A 23 6.95 0.20 -16.27
C ILE A 23 8.39 0.34 -15.80
N SER A 24 8.87 1.60 -15.72
CA SER A 24 10.16 1.94 -15.12
C SER A 24 9.98 3.06 -14.09
N MET A 25 10.39 2.81 -12.86
CA MET A 25 10.34 3.77 -11.75
C MET A 25 11.31 3.39 -10.63
N ASP A 26 11.61 4.33 -9.77
CA ASP A 26 12.36 4.10 -8.53
C ASP A 26 11.57 4.57 -7.30
N VAL A 27 11.91 4.06 -6.12
CA VAL A 27 11.40 4.52 -4.82
C VAL A 27 12.59 4.78 -3.90
N LYS A 28 12.63 5.96 -3.30
CA LYS A 28 13.66 6.33 -2.32
C LYS A 28 13.21 5.99 -0.91
N LYS A 29 14.19 5.76 -0.02
CA LYS A 29 13.89 5.52 1.39
C LYS A 29 13.16 6.72 2.01
N GLY A 30 12.09 6.45 2.74
CA GLY A 30 11.22 7.46 3.37
C GLY A 30 10.25 8.14 2.39
N GLU A 31 10.25 7.77 1.11
CA GLU A 31 9.32 8.31 0.12
C GLU A 31 7.93 7.69 0.26
N VAL A 32 6.90 8.51 0.12
CA VAL A 32 5.50 8.09 0.07
C VAL A 32 4.96 8.35 -1.33
N ILE A 33 4.77 7.28 -2.10
CA ILE A 33 4.29 7.37 -3.47
C ILE A 33 2.83 6.95 -3.52
N ALA A 34 1.98 7.83 -4.06
CA ALA A 34 0.62 7.49 -4.43
C ALA A 34 0.57 7.01 -5.89
N ILE A 35 -0.06 5.87 -6.12
CA ILE A 35 -0.32 5.30 -7.45
C ILE A 35 -1.82 5.47 -7.74
N ILE A 36 -2.14 6.31 -8.71
CA ILE A 36 -3.51 6.65 -9.08
C ILE A 36 -3.79 6.26 -10.54
N GLY A 37 -5.06 6.18 -10.93
CA GLY A 37 -5.50 5.85 -12.29
C GLY A 37 -6.83 5.11 -12.28
N ALA A 38 -7.43 4.95 -13.45
CA ALA A 38 -8.72 4.28 -13.62
C ALA A 38 -8.69 2.81 -13.14
N SER A 39 -9.85 2.24 -12.84
CA SER A 39 -9.97 0.81 -12.55
C SER A 39 -9.45 -0.02 -13.72
N GLY A 40 -8.71 -1.10 -13.41
CA GLY A 40 -8.15 -1.98 -14.43
C GLY A 40 -6.88 -1.49 -15.13
N CYS A 41 -6.36 -0.29 -14.86
CA CYS A 41 -5.15 0.24 -15.54
C CYS A 41 -3.81 -0.39 -15.08
N GLY A 42 -3.83 -1.37 -14.15
CA GLY A 42 -2.65 -2.12 -13.74
C GLY A 42 -2.09 -1.77 -12.35
N LYS A 43 -2.69 -0.86 -11.56
CA LYS A 43 -2.18 -0.43 -10.23
C LYS A 43 -1.93 -1.59 -9.27
N SER A 44 -2.97 -2.39 -9.00
CA SER A 44 -2.87 -3.55 -8.10
C SER A 44 -1.93 -4.63 -8.64
N THR A 45 -1.86 -4.80 -9.96
CA THR A 45 -0.91 -5.72 -10.60
C THR A 45 0.52 -5.25 -10.35
N LEU A 46 0.81 -3.94 -10.52
CA LEU A 46 2.14 -3.39 -10.29
C LEU A 46 2.60 -3.63 -8.84
N VAL A 47 1.76 -3.31 -7.85
CA VAL A 47 2.15 -3.49 -6.44
C VAL A 47 2.25 -4.97 -6.04
N LYS A 48 1.47 -5.87 -6.67
CA LYS A 48 1.62 -7.31 -6.50
C LYS A 48 2.92 -7.84 -7.11
N CYS A 49 3.36 -7.31 -8.26
CA CYS A 49 4.67 -7.63 -8.83
C CYS A 49 5.80 -7.14 -7.91
N ILE A 50 5.72 -5.92 -7.39
CA ILE A 50 6.71 -5.39 -6.43
C ILE A 50 6.79 -6.24 -5.16
N SER A 51 5.65 -6.72 -4.65
CA SER A 51 5.62 -7.59 -3.47
C SER A 51 6.01 -9.04 -3.74
N GLY A 52 6.24 -9.42 -4.99
CA GLY A 52 6.56 -10.80 -5.41
C GLY A 52 5.36 -11.76 -5.37
N LEU A 53 4.15 -11.24 -5.17
CA LEU A 53 2.91 -12.03 -5.23
C LEU A 53 2.51 -12.41 -6.66
N GLU A 54 2.94 -11.61 -7.62
CA GLU A 54 2.77 -11.85 -9.06
C GLU A 54 4.13 -11.84 -9.74
N ASN A 55 4.36 -12.81 -10.63
CA ASN A 55 5.57 -12.86 -11.44
C ASN A 55 5.46 -11.91 -12.63
N ILE A 56 6.56 -11.26 -12.98
CA ILE A 56 6.68 -10.46 -14.21
C ILE A 56 7.07 -11.37 -15.38
N GLN A 57 6.79 -10.96 -16.62
CA GLN A 57 7.25 -11.66 -17.83
C GLN A 57 8.55 -11.08 -18.36
N ASP A 58 8.77 -9.79 -18.20
CA ASP A 58 9.97 -9.10 -18.70
C ASP A 58 10.33 -7.94 -17.79
N GLY A 59 11.57 -7.46 -17.88
CA GLY A 59 12.11 -6.41 -17.01
C GLY A 59 12.67 -6.95 -15.70
N THR A 60 12.95 -6.03 -14.77
CA THR A 60 13.49 -6.37 -13.43
C THR A 60 12.85 -5.52 -12.33
N ILE A 61 12.72 -6.12 -11.15
CA ILE A 61 12.36 -5.42 -9.91
C ILE A 61 13.45 -5.75 -8.90
N THR A 62 14.05 -4.73 -8.30
CA THR A 62 15.00 -4.90 -7.18
C THR A 62 14.52 -4.16 -5.95
N ILE A 63 14.72 -4.75 -4.78
CA ILE A 63 14.45 -4.14 -3.48
C ILE A 63 15.72 -4.25 -2.64
N ASP A 64 16.25 -3.09 -2.22
CA ASP A 64 17.50 -3.02 -1.45
C ASP A 64 18.66 -3.75 -2.15
N GLY A 65 18.75 -3.58 -3.48
CA GLY A 65 19.75 -4.19 -4.36
C GLY A 65 19.56 -5.68 -4.65
N LYS A 66 18.45 -6.30 -4.19
CA LYS A 66 18.14 -7.72 -4.44
C LYS A 66 16.99 -7.86 -5.42
N GLU A 67 17.17 -8.68 -6.45
CA GLU A 67 16.14 -8.97 -7.43
C GLU A 67 14.96 -9.73 -6.78
N VAL A 68 13.74 -9.31 -7.12
CA VAL A 68 12.48 -9.93 -6.69
C VAL A 68 12.01 -10.92 -7.75
N LYS A 69 12.02 -12.22 -7.41
CA LYS A 69 11.50 -13.31 -8.25
C LYS A 69 10.27 -13.97 -7.65
N SER A 70 10.09 -13.80 -6.35
CA SER A 70 8.99 -14.42 -5.61
C SER A 70 8.75 -13.71 -4.29
N VAL A 71 7.65 -14.05 -3.62
CA VAL A 71 7.32 -13.54 -2.28
C VAL A 71 8.40 -13.86 -1.23
N LYS A 72 9.24 -14.88 -1.46
CA LYS A 72 10.32 -15.23 -0.55
C LYS A 72 11.42 -14.16 -0.52
N ASP A 73 11.64 -13.51 -1.65
CA ASP A 73 12.68 -12.48 -1.79
C ASP A 73 12.28 -11.17 -1.10
N THR A 74 10.98 -10.95 -0.94
CA THR A 74 10.40 -9.77 -0.28
C THR A 74 10.02 -10.00 1.18
N ALA A 75 10.04 -11.25 1.63
CA ALA A 75 9.61 -11.64 2.98
C ALA A 75 10.39 -10.87 4.05
N GLY A 76 9.66 -10.17 4.93
CA GLY A 76 10.22 -9.33 5.99
C GLY A 76 10.70 -7.94 5.54
N ASN A 77 10.86 -7.68 4.24
CA ASN A 77 11.20 -6.36 3.70
C ASN A 77 9.97 -5.58 3.22
N VAL A 78 8.94 -6.29 2.75
CA VAL A 78 7.70 -5.70 2.25
C VAL A 78 6.53 -6.11 3.12
N GLY A 79 5.81 -5.15 3.66
CA GLY A 79 4.51 -5.32 4.30
C GLY A 79 3.41 -4.95 3.31
N MET A 80 2.40 -5.79 3.14
CA MET A 80 1.28 -5.51 2.24
C MET A 80 -0.05 -5.49 2.99
N VAL A 81 -0.85 -4.47 2.70
CA VAL A 81 -2.20 -4.28 3.21
C VAL A 81 -3.15 -4.24 2.02
N PHE A 82 -4.12 -5.14 2.01
CA PHE A 82 -5.07 -5.31 0.91
C PHE A 82 -6.40 -4.59 1.20
N GLN A 83 -7.19 -4.41 0.17
CA GLN A 83 -8.58 -3.97 0.25
C GLN A 83 -9.42 -4.90 1.17
N SER A 84 -9.28 -6.21 1.02
CA SER A 84 -9.83 -7.19 1.95
C SER A 84 -8.87 -7.31 3.14
N PHE A 85 -9.37 -7.16 4.33
CA PHE A 85 -8.58 -7.10 5.58
C PHE A 85 -7.71 -8.34 5.81
N ASN A 86 -8.14 -9.50 5.30
CA ASN A 86 -7.45 -10.81 5.37
C ASN A 86 -7.01 -11.20 6.79
N LEU A 87 -7.81 -10.79 7.80
CA LEU A 87 -7.54 -11.19 9.19
C LEU A 87 -7.90 -12.66 9.41
N PHE A 88 -7.13 -13.32 10.26
CA PHE A 88 -7.45 -14.67 10.71
C PHE A 88 -8.65 -14.62 11.66
N PRO A 89 -9.83 -15.15 11.29
CA PRO A 89 -11.06 -14.95 12.06
C PRO A 89 -11.07 -15.67 13.41
N HIS A 90 -10.26 -16.72 13.54
CA HIS A 90 -10.10 -17.53 14.75
C HIS A 90 -9.00 -17.04 15.70
N TYR A 91 -8.31 -15.95 15.35
CA TYR A 91 -7.33 -15.29 16.21
C TYR A 91 -7.91 -13.98 16.74
N THR A 92 -7.56 -13.65 17.98
CA THR A 92 -7.83 -12.32 18.54
C THR A 92 -7.09 -11.24 17.76
N VAL A 93 -7.41 -9.99 18.01
CA VAL A 93 -6.70 -8.83 17.45
C VAL A 93 -5.21 -8.90 17.78
N LEU A 94 -4.86 -9.13 19.05
CA LEU A 94 -3.47 -9.28 19.46
C LEU A 94 -2.78 -10.46 18.77
N GLU A 95 -3.45 -11.61 18.67
CA GLU A 95 -2.88 -12.78 18.00
C GLU A 95 -2.67 -12.57 16.50
N ASN A 96 -3.57 -11.83 15.82
CA ASN A 96 -3.38 -11.46 14.41
C ASN A 96 -2.07 -10.69 14.19
N VAL A 97 -1.67 -9.85 15.16
CA VAL A 97 -0.45 -9.04 15.08
C VAL A 97 0.77 -9.81 15.59
N SER A 98 0.65 -10.55 16.69
CA SER A 98 1.79 -11.18 17.35
C SER A 98 2.19 -12.54 16.78
N LYS A 99 1.26 -13.33 16.25
CA LYS A 99 1.55 -14.68 15.71
C LYS A 99 2.59 -14.71 14.60
N PRO A 100 2.61 -13.78 13.63
CA PRO A 100 3.67 -13.71 12.62
C PRO A 100 5.07 -13.59 13.22
N LEU A 101 5.23 -12.84 14.33
CA LEU A 101 6.51 -12.70 15.03
C LEU A 101 6.98 -14.05 15.62
N MET A 102 6.07 -14.78 16.24
CA MET A 102 6.38 -16.10 16.81
C MET A 102 6.70 -17.13 15.72
N THR A 103 5.90 -17.13 14.64
CA THR A 103 5.99 -18.17 13.62
C THR A 103 7.17 -17.97 12.67
N ILE A 104 7.42 -16.72 12.26
CA ILE A 104 8.41 -16.37 11.24
C ILE A 104 9.72 -15.94 11.89
N LYS A 105 9.66 -14.99 12.85
CA LYS A 105 10.87 -14.48 13.53
C LYS A 105 11.31 -15.31 14.73
N LYS A 106 10.52 -16.31 15.13
CA LYS A 106 10.82 -17.23 16.23
C LYS A 106 11.06 -16.54 17.59
N VAL A 107 10.49 -15.35 17.79
CA VAL A 107 10.56 -14.67 19.09
C VAL A 107 9.65 -15.36 20.11
N SER A 108 9.92 -15.16 21.39
CA SER A 108 9.10 -15.70 22.49
C SER A 108 7.67 -15.12 22.47
N LYS A 109 6.71 -15.84 23.07
CA LYS A 109 5.32 -15.39 23.17
C LYS A 109 5.26 -14.03 23.88
N SER A 110 5.97 -13.86 24.98
CA SER A 110 5.99 -12.62 25.77
C SER A 110 6.49 -11.43 24.96
N GLU A 111 7.58 -11.59 24.20
CA GLU A 111 8.13 -10.54 23.32
C GLU A 111 7.18 -10.22 22.16
N ALA A 112 6.56 -11.25 21.55
CA ALA A 112 5.61 -11.08 20.48
C ALA A 112 4.35 -10.32 20.92
N GLU A 113 3.80 -10.66 22.12
CA GLU A 113 2.65 -9.98 22.70
C GLU A 113 2.99 -8.53 23.07
N LYS A 114 4.14 -8.28 23.71
CA LYS A 114 4.62 -6.91 24.01
C LYS A 114 4.70 -6.08 22.73
N LYS A 115 5.33 -6.61 21.68
CA LYS A 115 5.41 -5.93 20.39
C LYS A 115 4.04 -5.74 19.73
N GLY A 116 3.15 -6.74 19.88
CA GLY A 116 1.78 -6.66 19.42
C GLY A 116 1.02 -5.49 20.06
N TYR A 117 1.10 -5.31 21.37
CA TYR A 117 0.49 -4.17 22.07
C TYR A 117 1.09 -2.84 21.61
N GLU A 118 2.41 -2.72 21.45
CA GLU A 118 3.05 -1.51 20.91
C GLU A 118 2.51 -1.14 19.53
N LEU A 119 2.30 -2.12 18.65
CA LEU A 119 1.78 -1.90 17.31
C LEU A 119 0.28 -1.58 17.30
N LEU A 120 -0.49 -2.22 18.18
CA LEU A 120 -1.91 -1.89 18.36
C LEU A 120 -2.09 -0.47 18.91
N SER A 121 -1.19 -0.02 19.77
CA SER A 121 -1.16 1.38 20.25
C SER A 121 -0.95 2.35 19.09
N LYS A 122 -0.01 2.09 18.19
CA LYS A 122 0.22 2.93 16.99
C LYS A 122 -1.04 3.12 16.13
N VAL A 123 -1.93 2.13 16.11
CA VAL A 123 -3.19 2.17 15.35
C VAL A 123 -4.42 2.40 16.24
N GLN A 124 -4.24 2.74 17.52
CA GLN A 124 -5.28 3.09 18.51
C GLN A 124 -6.28 1.95 18.76
N LEU A 125 -5.79 0.70 18.90
CA LEU A 125 -6.60 -0.50 19.08
C LEU A 125 -6.18 -1.38 20.27
N GLU A 126 -5.48 -0.83 21.29
CA GLU A 126 -5.05 -1.59 22.47
C GLU A 126 -6.25 -2.18 23.24
N LYS A 127 -7.34 -1.41 23.32
CA LYS A 127 -8.56 -1.82 24.04
C LYS A 127 -9.27 -3.01 23.36
N GLN A 128 -9.03 -3.22 22.07
CA GLN A 128 -9.60 -4.30 21.27
C GLN A 128 -8.72 -5.55 21.22
N ALA A 129 -7.56 -5.57 21.90
CA ALA A 129 -6.55 -6.63 21.80
C ALA A 129 -7.11 -8.05 22.00
N SER A 130 -8.06 -8.23 22.91
CA SER A 130 -8.70 -9.52 23.21
C SER A 130 -9.93 -9.84 22.35
N GLN A 131 -10.39 -8.90 21.53
CA GLN A 131 -11.56 -9.10 20.65
C GLN A 131 -11.19 -9.93 19.43
N TYR A 132 -12.21 -10.50 18.79
CA TYR A 132 -12.09 -11.20 17.51
C TYR A 132 -12.47 -10.29 16.33
N PRO A 133 -11.96 -10.55 15.11
CA PRO A 133 -12.29 -9.74 13.93
C PRO A 133 -13.79 -9.57 13.66
N SER A 134 -14.63 -10.56 14.02
CA SER A 134 -16.07 -10.51 13.81
C SER A 134 -16.76 -9.37 14.56
N THR A 135 -16.20 -8.89 15.66
CA THR A 135 -16.77 -7.82 16.49
C THR A 135 -16.27 -6.42 16.14
N LEU A 136 -15.34 -6.32 15.18
CA LEU A 136 -14.72 -5.06 14.80
C LEU A 136 -15.44 -4.38 13.63
N SER A 137 -15.41 -3.03 13.61
CA SER A 137 -15.78 -2.25 12.42
C SER A 137 -14.80 -2.50 11.26
N GLY A 138 -15.19 -2.13 10.03
CA GLY A 138 -14.31 -2.22 8.86
C GLY A 138 -13.00 -1.47 9.04
N GLY A 139 -13.07 -0.21 9.52
CA GLY A 139 -11.88 0.60 9.80
C GLY A 139 -10.98 0.01 10.89
N GLN A 140 -11.56 -0.58 11.95
CA GLN A 140 -10.80 -1.31 12.96
C GLN A 140 -10.10 -2.54 12.37
N LYS A 141 -10.79 -3.34 11.55
CA LYS A 141 -10.18 -4.50 10.86
C LYS A 141 -8.99 -4.07 10.00
N GLN A 142 -9.13 -2.98 9.26
CA GLN A 142 -8.06 -2.47 8.41
C GLN A 142 -6.87 -1.99 9.25
N ARG A 143 -7.09 -1.30 10.35
CA ARG A 143 -6.02 -0.89 11.25
C ARG A 143 -5.30 -2.08 11.91
N VAL A 144 -6.01 -3.17 12.23
CA VAL A 144 -5.37 -4.43 12.66
C VAL A 144 -4.51 -5.03 11.54
N ALA A 145 -4.97 -5.00 10.28
CA ALA A 145 -4.18 -5.48 9.14
C ALA A 145 -2.90 -4.64 8.95
N ILE A 146 -2.97 -3.32 9.15
CA ILE A 146 -1.80 -2.42 9.16
C ILE A 146 -0.83 -2.81 10.28
N ALA A 147 -1.31 -2.96 11.52
CA ALA A 147 -0.47 -3.36 12.66
C ALA A 147 0.20 -4.72 12.43
N ARG A 148 -0.52 -5.69 11.86
CA ARG A 148 0.01 -7.02 11.49
C ARG A 148 1.13 -6.91 10.44
N ALA A 149 0.95 -6.08 9.41
CA ALA A 149 1.98 -5.88 8.39
C ALA A 149 3.23 -5.22 8.99
N LEU A 150 3.06 -4.24 9.88
CA LEU A 150 4.15 -3.58 10.60
C LEU A 150 4.90 -4.52 11.56
N ALA A 151 4.29 -5.61 12.04
CA ALA A 151 4.93 -6.53 12.97
C ALA A 151 6.24 -7.12 12.42
N MET A 152 6.34 -7.30 11.13
CA MET A 152 7.55 -7.80 10.48
C MET A 152 8.67 -6.74 10.35
N ASN A 153 8.41 -5.49 10.76
CA ASN A 153 9.31 -4.35 10.62
C ASN A 153 9.78 -4.16 9.16
N PRO A 154 8.85 -4.05 8.21
CA PRO A 154 9.19 -3.98 6.79
C PRO A 154 9.87 -2.65 6.44
N LYS A 155 10.78 -2.70 5.46
CA LYS A 155 11.41 -1.49 4.89
C LYS A 155 10.40 -0.67 4.06
N ILE A 156 9.40 -1.35 3.50
CA ILE A 156 8.39 -0.78 2.61
C ILE A 156 7.01 -1.30 3.02
N MET A 157 6.04 -0.39 3.13
CA MET A 157 4.63 -0.73 3.25
C MET A 157 3.91 -0.47 1.92
N ILE A 158 3.15 -1.45 1.45
CA ILE A 158 2.31 -1.34 0.27
C ILE A 158 0.85 -1.40 0.71
N PHE A 159 0.06 -0.43 0.27
CA PHE A 159 -1.37 -0.35 0.50
C PHE A 159 -2.10 -0.46 -0.84
N ASP A 160 -2.88 -1.53 -1.04
CA ASP A 160 -3.67 -1.75 -2.26
C ASP A 160 -5.13 -1.45 -1.96
N GLU A 161 -5.56 -0.23 -2.27
CA GLU A 161 -6.90 0.30 -2.03
C GLU A 161 -7.41 0.08 -0.58
N PRO A 162 -6.68 0.56 0.45
CA PRO A 162 -6.92 0.18 1.85
C PRO A 162 -8.26 0.64 2.41
N THR A 163 -9.00 1.51 1.73
CA THR A 163 -10.24 2.14 2.21
C THR A 163 -11.44 1.91 1.29
N SER A 164 -11.28 1.26 0.15
CA SER A 164 -12.34 1.12 -0.87
C SER A 164 -13.59 0.34 -0.42
N ALA A 165 -13.48 -0.45 0.68
CA ALA A 165 -14.60 -1.18 1.29
C ALA A 165 -15.18 -0.48 2.54
N LEU A 166 -14.81 0.78 2.79
CA LEU A 166 -15.15 1.53 3.99
C LEU A 166 -16.03 2.75 3.65
N ASP A 167 -16.84 3.16 4.60
CA ASP A 167 -17.50 4.46 4.53
C ASP A 167 -16.49 5.62 4.75
N PRO A 168 -16.85 6.87 4.41
CA PRO A 168 -15.93 8.02 4.48
C PRO A 168 -15.37 8.30 5.88
N GLU A 169 -16.12 8.02 6.95
CA GLU A 169 -15.69 8.25 8.31
C GLU A 169 -14.59 7.26 8.70
N LEU A 170 -14.82 5.97 8.44
CA LEU A 170 -13.84 4.90 8.71
C LEU A 170 -12.60 5.04 7.81
N SER A 171 -12.77 5.49 6.56
CA SER A 171 -11.66 5.80 5.65
C SER A 171 -10.72 6.85 6.24
N ARG A 172 -11.25 7.92 6.84
CA ARG A 172 -10.45 8.96 7.49
C ARG A 172 -9.60 8.42 8.65
N GLU A 173 -10.14 7.50 9.45
CA GLU A 173 -9.40 6.87 10.56
C GLU A 173 -8.23 6.04 10.04
N VAL A 174 -8.43 5.29 8.95
CA VAL A 174 -7.38 4.48 8.32
C VAL A 174 -6.30 5.39 7.73
N PHE A 175 -6.68 6.43 6.95
CA PHE A 175 -5.70 7.37 6.40
C PHE A 175 -4.94 8.15 7.46
N LYS A 176 -5.56 8.44 8.61
CA LYS A 176 -4.86 9.03 9.75
C LYS A 176 -3.72 8.12 10.22
N SER A 177 -3.99 6.83 10.37
CA SER A 177 -2.96 5.84 10.75
C SER A 177 -1.85 5.76 9.70
N ILE A 178 -2.18 5.77 8.40
CA ILE A 178 -1.20 5.76 7.30
C ILE A 178 -0.35 7.05 7.32
N LYS A 179 -0.99 8.21 7.53
CA LYS A 179 -0.30 9.50 7.64
C LYS A 179 0.68 9.53 8.82
N ASP A 180 0.33 8.93 9.94
CA ASP A 180 1.23 8.87 11.10
C ASP A 180 2.44 7.99 10.82
N LEU A 181 2.28 6.89 10.06
CA LEU A 181 3.41 6.09 9.56
C LEU A 181 4.31 6.88 8.59
N ALA A 182 3.73 7.74 7.75
CA ALA A 182 4.49 8.64 6.88
C ALA A 182 5.39 9.58 7.67
N LYS A 183 4.85 10.16 8.76
CA LYS A 183 5.63 11.03 9.67
C LYS A 183 6.75 10.28 10.39
N ASP A 184 6.54 8.97 10.69
CA ASP A 184 7.57 8.09 11.26
C ASP A 184 8.67 7.74 10.23
N GLY A 185 8.60 8.23 8.98
CA GLY A 185 9.58 8.00 7.93
C GLY A 185 9.45 6.66 7.22
N GLN A 186 8.30 5.97 7.34
CA GLN A 186 8.04 4.72 6.64
C GLN A 186 7.97 4.94 5.13
N THR A 187 8.74 4.16 4.35
CA THR A 187 8.60 4.15 2.89
C THR A 187 7.30 3.46 2.49
N MET A 188 6.52 4.09 1.63
CA MET A 188 5.19 3.56 1.28
C MET A 188 4.84 3.70 -0.20
N LEU A 189 4.14 2.69 -0.71
CA LEU A 189 3.39 2.74 -1.98
C LEU A 189 1.90 2.62 -1.65
N ILE A 190 1.08 3.55 -2.13
CA ILE A 190 -0.35 3.61 -1.81
C ILE A 190 -1.15 3.66 -3.11
N VAL A 191 -1.84 2.58 -3.44
CA VAL A 191 -2.84 2.56 -4.49
C VAL A 191 -4.15 3.07 -3.90
N THR A 192 -4.70 4.13 -4.45
CA THR A 192 -5.96 4.71 -3.97
C THR A 192 -6.64 5.56 -5.04
N HIS A 193 -7.95 5.72 -4.90
CA HIS A 193 -8.76 6.70 -5.62
C HIS A 193 -9.03 7.96 -4.77
N GLU A 194 -8.69 7.95 -3.48
CA GLU A 194 -8.93 9.06 -2.56
C GLU A 194 -7.80 10.10 -2.64
N ILE A 195 -7.79 10.87 -3.73
CA ILE A 195 -6.75 11.86 -4.04
C ILE A 195 -6.61 12.89 -2.91
N ASN A 196 -7.72 13.39 -2.39
CA ASN A 196 -7.72 14.42 -1.34
C ASN A 196 -7.12 13.92 -0.03
N ALA A 197 -7.24 12.62 0.28
CA ALA A 197 -6.64 12.04 1.47
C ALA A 197 -5.11 12.01 1.39
N ILE A 198 -4.55 11.69 0.20
CA ILE A 198 -3.09 11.54 0.00
C ILE A 198 -2.36 12.85 -0.22
N LYS A 199 -3.04 13.92 -0.74
CA LYS A 199 -2.43 15.25 -0.99
C LYS A 199 -1.66 15.80 0.22
N ASN A 200 -2.05 15.44 1.43
CA ASN A 200 -1.49 15.99 2.66
C ASN A 200 -0.24 15.27 3.18
N PHE A 201 0.20 14.14 2.57
CA PHE A 201 1.35 13.40 3.07
C PHE A 201 2.10 12.60 2.01
N ALA A 202 1.54 12.38 0.82
CA ALA A 202 2.31 11.79 -0.28
C ALA A 202 3.40 12.77 -0.75
N THR A 203 4.55 12.24 -1.11
CA THR A 203 5.68 13.02 -1.61
C THR A 203 5.73 13.06 -3.13
N ARG A 204 5.24 11.98 -3.77
CA ARG A 204 5.18 11.84 -5.23
C ARG A 204 3.91 11.09 -5.63
N VAL A 205 3.42 11.40 -6.82
CA VAL A 205 2.30 10.70 -7.45
C VAL A 205 2.77 10.07 -8.75
N ILE A 206 2.25 8.89 -9.03
CA ILE A 206 2.37 8.18 -10.30
C ILE A 206 0.95 7.97 -10.84
N PHE A 207 0.67 8.52 -12.01
CA PHE A 207 -0.57 8.31 -12.73
C PHE A 207 -0.40 7.21 -13.76
N LEU A 208 -1.09 6.09 -13.55
CA LEU A 208 -1.12 4.94 -14.45
C LEU A 208 -2.32 5.03 -15.38
N LYS A 209 -2.07 4.81 -16.67
CA LYS A 209 -3.08 4.70 -17.71
C LYS A 209 -2.69 3.61 -18.71
N ASP A 210 -3.60 2.70 -19.01
CA ASP A 210 -3.44 1.64 -20.00
C ASP A 210 -2.10 0.87 -19.86
N GLY A 211 -1.74 0.53 -18.62
CA GLY A 211 -0.51 -0.20 -18.30
C GLY A 211 0.78 0.60 -18.40
N ASN A 212 0.73 1.93 -18.58
CA ASN A 212 1.88 2.81 -18.70
C ASN A 212 1.90 3.86 -17.59
N ILE A 213 3.08 4.39 -17.25
CA ILE A 213 3.20 5.62 -16.47
C ILE A 213 2.95 6.80 -17.39
N GLU A 214 1.75 7.36 -17.34
CA GLU A 214 1.35 8.50 -18.16
C GLU A 214 1.93 9.82 -17.62
N ALA A 215 1.96 9.96 -16.29
CA ALA A 215 2.56 11.11 -15.61
C ALA A 215 3.12 10.71 -14.25
N GLN A 216 4.17 11.39 -13.82
CA GLN A 216 4.68 11.29 -12.46
C GLN A 216 5.34 12.60 -12.02
N GLY A 217 5.29 12.89 -10.73
CA GLY A 217 5.88 14.12 -10.19
C GLY A 217 5.63 14.28 -8.69
N SER A 218 6.24 15.32 -8.12
CA SER A 218 5.93 15.70 -6.73
C SER A 218 4.47 16.09 -6.59
N ILE A 219 3.91 15.88 -5.39
CA ILE A 219 2.51 16.16 -5.09
C ILE A 219 2.12 17.60 -5.47
N ASP A 220 3.01 18.58 -5.22
CA ASP A 220 2.75 19.98 -5.47
C ASP A 220 2.68 20.33 -6.96
N LYS A 221 3.37 19.57 -7.82
CA LYS A 221 3.52 19.87 -9.24
C LYS A 221 2.62 19.05 -10.14
N ILE A 222 2.24 17.84 -9.73
CA ILE A 222 1.52 16.94 -10.60
C ILE A 222 0.07 17.37 -10.79
N PHE A 223 -0.50 18.05 -9.79
CA PHE A 223 -1.87 18.56 -9.80
C PHE A 223 -1.99 19.99 -10.30
N GLU A 224 -0.91 20.59 -10.85
CA GLU A 224 -1.03 21.85 -11.57
C GLU A 224 -1.83 21.63 -12.86
N GLU A 225 -2.95 22.35 -12.99
CA GLU A 225 -3.90 22.21 -14.09
C GLU A 225 -3.24 22.47 -15.46
N GLY A 226 -3.65 21.70 -16.47
CA GLY A 226 -3.15 21.83 -17.83
C GLY A 226 -1.82 21.13 -18.14
N ARG A 227 -1.16 20.49 -17.19
CA ARG A 227 0.07 19.75 -17.44
C ARG A 227 -0.14 18.41 -18.15
N ASN A 228 -1.21 17.69 -17.79
CA ASN A 228 -1.58 16.44 -18.43
C ASN A 228 -3.11 16.33 -18.55
N LYS A 229 -3.63 16.43 -19.79
CA LYS A 229 -5.08 16.39 -20.05
C LYS A 229 -5.78 15.12 -19.56
N ASN A 230 -5.09 13.97 -19.60
CA ASN A 230 -5.66 12.70 -19.13
C ASN A 230 -5.75 12.67 -17.60
N LEU A 231 -4.74 13.19 -16.92
CA LEU A 231 -4.73 13.32 -15.47
C LEU A 231 -5.79 14.33 -15.01
N ASP A 232 -5.89 15.50 -15.66
CA ASP A 232 -6.90 16.51 -15.34
C ASP A 232 -8.31 15.94 -15.48
N LYS A 233 -8.57 15.22 -16.58
CA LYS A 233 -9.86 14.52 -16.77
C LYS A 233 -10.11 13.49 -15.67
N PHE A 234 -9.11 12.69 -15.29
CA PHE A 234 -9.23 11.69 -14.24
C PHE A 234 -9.54 12.33 -12.88
N ILE A 235 -8.89 13.46 -12.55
CA ILE A 235 -9.11 14.18 -11.29
C ILE A 235 -10.55 14.72 -11.23
N ARG A 236 -11.04 15.39 -12.28
CA ARG A 236 -12.43 15.89 -12.35
C ARG A 236 -13.45 14.77 -12.16
N MET A 237 -13.24 13.61 -12.81
CA MET A 237 -14.13 12.45 -12.65
C MET A 237 -14.13 11.90 -11.21
N VAL A 238 -13.02 11.97 -10.48
CA VAL A 238 -12.92 11.49 -9.09
C VAL A 238 -13.51 12.50 -8.12
N ASP A 239 -13.34 13.79 -8.37
CA ASP A 239 -13.87 14.89 -7.54
C ASP A 239 -15.36 15.20 -7.82
N PHE A 240 -16.01 14.46 -8.76
CA PHE A 240 -17.40 14.66 -9.18
C PHE A 240 -17.70 16.05 -9.76
N GLU A 241 -16.69 16.74 -10.31
CA GLU A 241 -16.88 18.08 -10.92
C GLU A 241 -17.60 18.04 -12.28
N ASP A 242 -17.72 16.85 -12.92
CA ASP A 242 -18.31 16.66 -14.25
C ASP A 242 -19.81 16.23 -14.22
N LEU A 243 -20.55 16.43 -13.11
CA LEU A 243 -21.96 16.04 -13.03
C LEU A 243 -22.95 17.14 -13.51
N ASP A 244 -22.46 18.31 -13.94
CA ASP A 244 -23.27 19.47 -14.32
C ASP A 244 -23.22 19.82 -15.82
N ASP A 245 -22.84 18.90 -16.73
CA ASP A 245 -22.92 19.07 -18.20
C ASP A 245 -23.80 18.04 -18.89
#